data_f2dcfc50b5546e7a7dfe946d3188930e
#
_entry.id   f2dcfc50b5546e7a7dfe946d3188930e
#
_cell.length_a   1.000
_cell.length_b   1.000
_cell.length_c   1.000
_cell.angle_alpha   90.00
_cell.angle_beta   90.00
_cell.angle_gamma   90.00
#
_symmetry.space_group_name_H-M   'P 1'
#
loop_
_entity.id
_entity.type
_entity.pdbx_description
1 polymer ?
#
loop_
_entity_poly.entity_id
_entity_poly.type
_entity_poly.pdbx_seq_one_letter_code
_entity_poly.pdbx_strand_id
1 'polypeptide(L)'
;MINEELKDAVIHDLVLLNLVGVKVVIVHGGGPEINEMLGKIGKESKFVNGLRYTDRETMDIVQMVLCGKVNKDLVTLIEKAGGRGIGLGGMDGGLFQAKRLTDRA
;
A
#
# COMPACT_ATOMS: atom_id res chain seq x y z
N MET A 1 9.20 -2.43 0.45
CA MET A 1 10.02 -3.16 -0.50
C MET A 1 11.40 -2.65 -0.45
N ILE A 2 12.25 -3.55 -0.44
CA ILE A 2 13.58 -3.34 -0.01
C ILE A 2 14.61 -3.46 -1.12
N ASN A 3 14.23 -4.00 -2.26
CA ASN A 3 15.15 -4.23 -3.36
C ASN A 3 14.47 -3.94 -4.68
N GLU A 4 14.96 -2.93 -5.40
CA GLU A 4 14.35 -2.47 -6.65
C GLU A 4 14.44 -3.54 -7.75
N GLU A 5 15.54 -4.28 -7.81
CA GLU A 5 15.70 -5.34 -8.80
C GLU A 5 14.71 -6.47 -8.56
N LEU A 6 14.53 -6.87 -7.29
CA LEU A 6 13.58 -7.90 -6.94
C LEU A 6 12.15 -7.44 -7.20
N LYS A 7 11.85 -6.19 -6.89
CA LYS A 7 10.55 -5.58 -7.15
C LYS A 7 10.22 -5.62 -8.64
N ASP A 8 11.16 -5.19 -9.48
CA ASP A 8 10.98 -5.21 -10.94
C ASP A 8 10.79 -6.63 -11.46
N ALA A 9 11.55 -7.59 -10.96
CA ALA A 9 11.41 -8.99 -11.35
C ALA A 9 10.04 -9.55 -11.01
N VAL A 10 9.53 -9.26 -9.81
CA VAL A 10 8.21 -9.70 -9.39
C VAL A 10 7.13 -9.08 -10.27
N ILE A 11 7.22 -7.79 -10.56
CA ILE A 11 6.24 -7.10 -11.41
C ILE A 11 6.24 -7.69 -12.82
N HIS A 12 7.40 -7.97 -13.39
CA HIS A 12 7.48 -8.62 -14.70
C HIS A 12 6.81 -9.99 -14.70
N ASP A 13 7.04 -10.79 -13.66
CA ASP A 13 6.41 -12.11 -13.54
C ASP A 13 4.88 -11.99 -13.44
N LEU A 14 4.38 -11.02 -12.70
CA LEU A 14 2.94 -10.80 -12.55
C LEU A 14 2.31 -10.37 -13.89
N VAL A 15 2.99 -9.52 -14.64
CA VAL A 15 2.51 -9.11 -15.97
C VAL A 15 2.46 -10.31 -16.91
N LEU A 16 3.48 -11.17 -16.90
CA LEU A 16 3.49 -12.38 -17.72
C LEU A 16 2.35 -13.32 -17.36
N LEU A 17 2.10 -13.54 -16.07
CA LEU A 17 0.97 -14.34 -15.61
C LEU A 17 -0.35 -13.80 -16.14
N ASN A 18 -0.54 -12.49 -16.08
CA ASN A 18 -1.75 -11.87 -16.59
C ASN A 18 -1.90 -12.05 -18.10
N LEU A 19 -0.80 -11.95 -18.84
CA LEU A 19 -0.83 -12.13 -20.31
C LEU A 19 -1.26 -13.54 -20.71
N VAL A 20 -0.98 -14.55 -19.89
CA VAL A 20 -1.42 -15.92 -20.17
C VAL A 20 -2.76 -16.27 -19.54
N GLY A 21 -3.50 -15.27 -19.09
CA GLY A 21 -4.89 -15.44 -18.66
C GLY A 21 -5.13 -15.53 -17.16
N VAL A 22 -4.10 -15.36 -16.34
CA VAL A 22 -4.26 -15.36 -14.88
C VAL A 22 -4.75 -13.98 -14.42
N LYS A 23 -5.83 -13.94 -13.64
CA LYS A 23 -6.31 -12.71 -13.03
C LYS A 23 -5.50 -12.45 -11.77
N VAL A 24 -4.70 -11.40 -11.77
CA VAL A 24 -3.77 -11.11 -10.67
C VAL A 24 -4.32 -9.99 -9.80
N VAL A 25 -4.30 -10.21 -8.50
CA VAL A 25 -4.60 -9.18 -7.50
C VAL A 25 -3.37 -9.01 -6.62
N ILE A 26 -2.88 -7.78 -6.51
CA ILE A 26 -1.74 -7.45 -5.68
C ILE A 26 -2.23 -6.73 -4.44
N VAL A 27 -1.86 -7.26 -3.28
CA VAL A 27 -2.14 -6.62 -1.99
C VAL A 27 -0.82 -6.05 -1.47
N HIS A 28 -0.84 -4.80 -1.06
CA HIS A 28 0.38 -4.15 -0.61
C HIS A 28 0.16 -3.40 0.70
N GLY A 29 1.25 -3.09 1.37
CA GLY A 29 1.28 -2.21 2.52
C GLY A 29 2.14 -0.98 2.24
N GLY A 30 2.68 -0.36 3.25
CA GLY A 30 3.52 0.83 3.10
C GLY A 30 3.96 1.42 4.44
N GLY A 31 4.17 0.56 5.45
CA GLY A 31 4.61 1.02 6.76
C GLY A 31 5.85 1.91 6.73
N PRO A 32 6.93 1.51 6.06
CA PRO A 32 8.14 2.35 5.96
C PRO A 32 7.87 3.70 5.31
N GLU A 33 7.06 3.75 4.26
CA GLU A 33 6.73 4.97 3.56
C GLU A 33 5.87 5.90 4.43
N ILE A 34 4.97 5.33 5.23
CA ILE A 34 4.18 6.09 6.20
C ILE A 34 5.09 6.70 7.27
N ASN A 35 6.02 5.90 7.81
CA ASN A 35 6.97 6.37 8.80
C ASN A 35 7.83 7.52 8.26
N GLU A 36 8.28 7.39 7.03
CA GLU A 36 9.08 8.43 6.37
C GLU A 36 8.30 9.75 6.25
N MET A 37 7.04 9.67 5.83
CA MET A 37 6.23 10.87 5.69
C MET A 37 5.91 11.50 7.04
N LEU A 38 5.60 10.69 8.04
CA LEU A 38 5.38 11.19 9.40
C LEU A 38 6.64 11.90 9.93
N GLY A 39 7.81 11.34 9.66
CA GLY A 39 9.08 11.97 10.02
C GLY A 39 9.27 13.33 9.35
N LYS A 40 8.89 13.44 8.08
CA LYS A 40 9.01 14.71 7.33
C LYS A 40 8.13 15.82 7.91
N ILE A 41 6.98 15.48 8.46
CA ILE A 41 6.09 16.47 9.07
C ILE A 41 6.31 16.62 10.58
N GLY A 42 7.32 15.92 11.13
CA GLY A 42 7.67 16.04 12.54
C GLY A 42 6.74 15.28 13.48
N LYS A 43 5.97 14.32 12.97
CA LYS A 43 5.07 13.51 13.79
C LYS A 43 5.69 12.18 14.09
N GLU A 44 5.63 11.78 15.35
CA GLU A 44 6.20 10.52 15.82
C GLU A 44 5.25 9.36 15.51
N SER A 45 5.83 8.24 15.02
CA SER A 45 5.08 7.01 14.82
C SER A 45 4.92 6.29 16.17
N LYS A 46 3.71 5.83 16.46
CA LYS A 46 3.40 5.10 17.68
C LYS A 46 2.81 3.75 17.33
N PHE A 47 3.23 2.73 18.09
CA PHE A 47 2.72 1.37 17.92
C PHE A 47 2.27 0.82 19.25
N VAL A 48 1.18 0.05 19.24
CA VAL A 48 0.65 -0.64 20.40
C VAL A 48 0.49 -2.11 20.02
N ASN A 49 1.17 -3.00 20.73
CA ASN A 49 1.15 -4.44 20.44
C ASN A 49 1.46 -4.78 18.98
N GLY A 50 2.45 -4.09 18.41
CA GLY A 50 2.84 -4.29 17.01
C GLY A 50 1.94 -3.64 15.98
N LEU A 51 0.85 -3.04 16.40
CA LEU A 51 -0.09 -2.34 15.52
C LEU A 51 0.10 -0.83 15.65
N ARG A 52 0.01 -0.12 14.52
CA ARG A 52 0.15 1.33 14.52
C ARG A 52 -1.00 1.97 15.30
N TYR A 53 -0.65 2.84 16.24
CA TYR A 53 -1.63 3.72 16.85
C TYR A 53 -1.90 4.87 15.86
N THR A 54 -3.13 4.97 15.41
CA THR A 54 -3.49 5.89 14.35
C THR A 54 -4.55 6.88 14.84
N ASP A 55 -4.13 8.11 15.11
CA ASP A 55 -5.06 9.19 15.37
C ASP A 55 -5.55 9.77 14.03
N ARG A 56 -6.41 10.79 14.09
CA ARG A 56 -7.02 11.34 12.86
C ARG A 56 -5.98 11.93 11.91
N GLU A 57 -5.03 12.68 12.43
CA GLU A 57 -3.97 13.27 11.60
C GLU A 57 -3.11 12.18 10.97
N THR A 58 -2.75 11.18 11.74
CA THR A 58 -1.99 10.04 11.22
C THR A 58 -2.79 9.30 10.16
N MET A 59 -4.10 9.15 10.35
CA MET A 59 -4.96 8.47 9.37
C MET A 59 -4.96 9.21 8.04
N ASP A 60 -5.00 10.52 8.05
CA ASP A 60 -4.92 11.31 6.82
C ASP A 60 -3.61 11.03 6.08
N ILE A 61 -2.50 10.98 6.81
CA ILE A 61 -1.19 10.67 6.23
C ILE A 61 -1.15 9.24 5.70
N VAL A 62 -1.68 8.28 6.44
CA VAL A 62 -1.77 6.88 6.00
C VAL A 62 -2.52 6.79 4.68
N GLN A 63 -3.66 7.45 4.58
CA GLN A 63 -4.45 7.45 3.36
C GLN A 63 -3.69 8.07 2.19
N MET A 64 -3.06 9.21 2.40
CA MET A 64 -2.27 9.87 1.35
C MET A 64 -1.14 8.98 0.86
N VAL A 65 -0.42 8.36 1.78
CA VAL A 65 0.75 7.55 1.43
C VAL A 65 0.34 6.25 0.77
N LEU A 66 -0.60 5.52 1.35
CA LEU A 66 -0.98 4.22 0.80
C LEU A 66 -1.75 4.36 -0.51
N CYS A 67 -2.72 5.24 -0.57
CA CYS A 67 -3.60 5.37 -1.74
C CYS A 67 -3.00 6.25 -2.83
N GLY A 68 -2.28 7.29 -2.45
CA GLY A 68 -1.73 8.25 -3.41
C GLY A 68 -0.32 7.92 -3.87
N LYS A 69 0.52 7.45 -2.96
CA LYS A 69 1.93 7.22 -3.27
C LYS A 69 2.21 5.75 -3.61
N VAL A 70 2.05 4.85 -2.64
CA VAL A 70 2.47 3.47 -2.81
C VAL A 70 1.64 2.75 -3.87
N ASN A 71 0.33 2.89 -3.80
CA ASN A 71 -0.59 2.28 -4.75
C ASN A 71 -0.29 2.73 -6.19
N LYS A 72 -0.13 4.02 -6.40
CA LYS A 72 0.10 4.56 -7.74
C LYS A 72 1.50 4.31 -8.26
N ASP A 73 2.49 4.21 -7.38
CA ASP A 73 3.82 3.78 -7.78
C ASP A 73 3.82 2.35 -8.33
N LEU A 74 3.04 1.46 -7.70
CA LEU A 74 2.88 0.09 -8.20
C LEU A 74 2.17 0.07 -9.56
N VAL A 75 1.12 0.87 -9.74
CA VAL A 75 0.43 0.98 -11.03
C VAL A 75 1.41 1.44 -12.11
N THR A 76 2.25 2.42 -11.80
CA THR A 76 3.26 2.92 -12.73
C THR A 76 4.26 1.83 -13.11
N LEU A 77 4.72 1.04 -12.15
CA LEU A 77 5.64 -0.07 -12.42
C LEU A 77 5.02 -1.13 -13.32
N ILE A 78 3.75 -1.45 -13.09
CA ILE A 78 3.01 -2.39 -13.92
C ILE A 78 2.94 -1.89 -15.35
N GLU A 79 2.65 -0.61 -15.56
CA GLU A 79 2.59 -0.02 -16.89
C GLU A 79 3.94 -0.01 -17.59
N LYS A 80 5.01 0.30 -16.85
CA LYS A 80 6.37 0.25 -17.39
C LYS A 80 6.76 -1.16 -17.84
N ALA A 81 6.23 -2.18 -17.18
CA ALA A 81 6.48 -3.57 -17.53
C ALA A 81 5.57 -4.09 -18.66
N GLY A 82 4.73 -3.23 -19.23
CA GLY A 82 3.86 -3.57 -20.34
C GLY A 82 2.49 -4.08 -19.94
N GLY A 83 2.13 -3.99 -18.67
CA GLY A 83 0.82 -4.40 -18.17
C GLY A 83 -0.14 -3.23 -18.03
N ARG A 84 -1.32 -3.52 -17.52
CA ARG A 84 -2.33 -2.52 -17.16
C ARG A 84 -2.76 -2.77 -15.73
N GLY A 85 -2.70 -1.75 -14.90
CA GLY A 85 -3.08 -1.86 -13.50
C GLY A 85 -4.14 -0.84 -13.14
N ILE A 86 -5.05 -1.25 -12.27
CA ILE A 86 -6.00 -0.37 -11.63
C ILE A 86 -5.73 -0.45 -10.14
N GLY A 87 -5.43 0.69 -9.53
CA GLY A 87 -5.16 0.75 -8.10
C GLY A 87 -6.39 1.16 -7.33
N LEU A 88 -6.77 0.33 -6.35
CA LEU A 88 -7.94 0.56 -5.49
C LEU A 88 -7.50 0.66 -4.04
N GLY A 89 -8.25 1.40 -3.26
CA GLY A 89 -8.16 1.38 -1.80
C GLY A 89 -9.31 0.56 -1.23
N GLY A 90 -9.22 0.19 0.04
CA GLY A 90 -10.29 -0.59 0.69
C GLY A 90 -11.63 0.13 0.74
N MET A 91 -11.62 1.46 0.65
CA MET A 91 -12.83 2.27 0.64
C MET A 91 -13.55 2.25 -0.71
N ASP A 92 -12.85 1.91 -1.79
CA ASP A 92 -13.43 1.92 -3.13
C ASP A 92 -14.45 0.80 -3.27
N GLY A 93 -15.65 1.17 -3.69
CA GLY A 93 -16.72 0.21 -3.87
C GLY A 93 -17.14 -0.54 -2.61
N GLY A 94 -16.76 -0.03 -1.43
CA GLY A 94 -17.06 -0.71 -0.18
C GLY A 94 -16.34 -2.05 -0.02
N LEU A 95 -15.14 -2.18 -0.62
CA LEU A 95 -14.38 -3.44 -0.58
C LEU A 95 -14.09 -3.90 0.84
N PHE A 96 -13.70 -3.00 1.73
CA PHE A 96 -13.42 -3.30 3.13
C PHE A 96 -14.26 -2.43 4.03
N GLN A 97 -14.80 -3.04 5.07
CA GLN A 97 -15.43 -2.33 6.16
C GLN A 97 -14.53 -2.44 7.38
N ALA A 98 -14.21 -1.32 7.98
CA ALA A 98 -13.31 -1.28 9.12
C ALA A 98 -14.06 -1.07 10.42
N LYS A 99 -13.49 -1.60 11.48
CA LYS A 99 -14.00 -1.43 12.83
C LYS A 99 -12.82 -1.02 13.71
N ARG A 100 -13.06 -0.08 14.61
CA ARG A 100 -12.01 0.36 15.53
C ARG A 100 -11.58 -0.80 16.42
N LEU A 101 -10.29 -1.04 16.46
CA LEU A 101 -9.69 -1.99 17.39
C LEU A 101 -9.40 -1.26 18.70
N THR A 102 -9.85 -1.83 19.81
CA THR A 102 -9.56 -1.30 21.15
C THR A 102 -8.65 -2.26 21.89
N ASP A 103 -7.99 -1.77 22.95
CA ASP A 103 -7.13 -2.61 23.82
C ASP A 103 -7.89 -3.69 24.57
N ARG A 104 -9.19 -3.58 24.61
CA ARG A 104 -10.03 -4.61 25.24
C ARG A 104 -10.35 -5.66 24.21
N ALA A 105 -9.92 -6.85 24.50
CA ALA A 105 -10.22 -8.01 23.68
C ALA A 105 -11.72 -8.31 23.71
#